data_362f3a7e989604c814c29cac32c278bc
#
_entry.id   362f3a7e989604c814c29cac32c278bc
#
_cell.length_a   1.000
_cell.length_b   1.000
_cell.length_c   1.000
_cell.angle_alpha   90.00
_cell.angle_beta   90.00
_cell.angle_gamma   90.00
#
_symmetry.space_group_name_H-M   'P 1'
#
loop_
_entity.id
_entity.type
_entity.pdbx_description
1 polymer ?
#
loop_
_entity_poly.entity_id
_entity_poly.type
_entity_poly.pdbx_seq_one_letter_code
_entity_poly.pdbx_strand_id
1 'polypeptide(L)'
;MPFCAVSTANTVSGQFEAATGYGTGARLCGWNCRHTFFAIFPELGAPPAWTQESLEKLNARDIEYSGKKYTQYEISQMQRARERTVRKYKRRYLAETEAGVDTTASAVKLRQSRQELADFISATGGRADSARTSVAGFGRSEASRAAWDVRHNTLTNAAGQTIIKVSKSDIKGPRNGITQKTNAKGGIDRNYYGADGRQTKQISNNGHGHKVEEALGKHGEHAHDYIFDATGRLIGRPSRELTDAERKENSDIL
;
A
#
# COMPACT_ATOMS: atom_id res chain seq x y z
N MET A 1 -5.12 18.59 -18.72
CA MET A 1 -5.81 19.56 -19.60
C MET A 1 -5.70 19.04 -21.02
N PRO A 2 -6.79 18.74 -21.73
CA PRO A 2 -6.71 18.44 -23.15
C PRO A 2 -6.66 19.78 -23.90
N PHE A 3 -5.54 20.04 -24.54
CA PHE A 3 -5.44 21.14 -25.50
C PHE A 3 -5.99 20.67 -26.84
N CYS A 4 -7.18 21.16 -27.24
CA CYS A 4 -7.56 21.19 -28.64
C CYS A 4 -6.98 22.50 -29.24
N ALA A 5 -5.84 22.40 -29.89
CA ALA A 5 -5.35 23.48 -30.75
C ALA A 5 -6.03 23.33 -32.12
N VAL A 6 -6.96 24.23 -32.45
CA VAL A 6 -7.48 24.40 -33.79
C VAL A 6 -6.50 25.30 -34.54
N SER A 7 -5.93 24.84 -35.62
CA SER A 7 -4.98 25.59 -36.41
C SER A 7 -5.38 25.55 -37.87
N THR A 8 -5.49 26.71 -38.50
CA THR A 8 -5.69 26.90 -39.94
C THR A 8 -4.35 26.71 -40.68
N ALA A 9 -4.40 25.95 -41.77
CA ALA A 9 -3.25 25.55 -42.55
C ALA A 9 -2.39 26.72 -43.04
N ASN A 10 -1.16 26.69 -42.83
CA ASN A 10 0.04 27.13 -43.56
C ASN A 10 1.17 27.79 -42.72
N THR A 11 1.02 27.98 -41.43
CA THR A 11 2.12 28.56 -40.61
C THR A 11 2.36 27.79 -39.32
N VAL A 12 1.93 26.56 -39.23
CA VAL A 12 1.56 25.94 -37.96
C VAL A 12 2.51 24.90 -37.46
N SER A 13 3.38 24.32 -38.29
CA SER A 13 4.27 23.27 -37.78
C SER A 13 5.22 23.83 -36.69
N GLY A 14 5.82 24.96 -36.90
CA GLY A 14 6.73 25.56 -35.92
C GLY A 14 6.06 26.04 -34.63
N GLN A 15 4.85 26.58 -34.72
CA GLN A 15 4.09 26.98 -33.51
C GLN A 15 3.55 25.77 -32.75
N PHE A 16 3.09 24.73 -33.47
CA PHE A 16 2.64 23.49 -32.87
C PHE A 16 3.80 22.76 -32.17
N GLU A 17 4.92 22.62 -32.83
CA GLU A 17 6.15 22.03 -32.28
C GLU A 17 6.65 22.81 -31.06
N ALA A 18 6.67 24.13 -31.13
CA ALA A 18 7.09 24.99 -30.01
C ALA A 18 6.12 24.87 -28.81
N ALA A 19 4.82 24.85 -29.06
CA ALA A 19 3.81 24.75 -28.00
C ALA A 19 3.73 23.38 -27.36
N THR A 20 3.88 22.31 -28.16
CA THR A 20 3.69 20.92 -27.72
C THR A 20 5.00 20.17 -27.49
N GLY A 21 6.10 20.66 -28.03
CA GLY A 21 7.40 19.97 -28.05
C GLY A 21 7.39 18.70 -28.89
N TYR A 22 6.48 18.60 -29.89
CA TYR A 22 6.43 17.47 -30.80
C TYR A 22 7.78 17.27 -31.50
N GLY A 23 8.18 16.01 -31.66
CA GLY A 23 9.49 15.67 -32.20
C GLY A 23 10.60 15.60 -31.14
N THR A 24 10.33 15.97 -29.88
CA THR A 24 11.26 15.78 -28.75
C THR A 24 10.88 14.58 -27.89
N GLY A 25 11.86 13.86 -27.36
CA GLY A 25 11.60 12.63 -26.59
C GLY A 25 10.79 12.80 -25.31
N ALA A 26 10.71 14.01 -24.76
CA ALA A 26 10.08 14.28 -23.47
C ALA A 26 8.65 14.87 -23.54
N ARG A 27 8.12 15.11 -24.76
CA ARG A 27 6.87 15.85 -24.96
C ARG A 27 5.86 15.08 -25.78
N LEU A 28 4.92 15.79 -26.49
CA LEU A 28 3.84 15.17 -27.25
C LEU A 28 4.36 14.08 -28.23
N CYS A 29 3.78 12.88 -28.15
CA CYS A 29 4.22 11.66 -28.85
C CYS A 29 5.66 11.20 -28.53
N GLY A 30 6.28 11.75 -27.47
CA GLY A 30 7.58 11.31 -26.96
C GLY A 30 7.49 10.10 -26.04
N TRP A 31 8.57 9.86 -25.25
CA TRP A 31 8.67 8.70 -24.36
C TRP A 31 7.53 8.65 -23.34
N ASN A 32 6.87 7.51 -23.25
CA ASN A 32 5.70 7.29 -22.38
C ASN A 32 4.49 8.20 -22.66
N CYS A 33 4.49 8.99 -23.73
CA CYS A 33 3.34 9.75 -24.15
C CYS A 33 2.29 8.79 -24.75
N ARG A 34 1.03 8.90 -24.32
CA ARG A 34 -0.10 8.12 -24.81
C ARG A 34 -1.08 8.97 -25.59
N HIS A 35 -0.68 10.20 -25.91
CA HIS A 35 -1.50 11.09 -26.72
C HIS A 35 -1.25 10.83 -28.19
N THR A 36 -2.32 10.90 -28.96
CA THR A 36 -2.29 10.91 -30.43
C THR A 36 -2.91 12.20 -30.91
N PHE A 37 -2.58 12.63 -32.07
CA PHE A 37 -3.24 13.75 -32.73
C PHE A 37 -3.48 13.40 -34.21
N PHE A 38 -4.46 14.06 -34.80
CA PHE A 38 -4.79 13.95 -36.20
C PHE A 38 -5.25 15.31 -36.74
N ALA A 39 -5.07 15.53 -38.00
CA ALA A 39 -5.50 16.77 -38.67
C ALA A 39 -7.04 16.86 -38.65
N ILE A 40 -7.53 18.06 -38.33
CA ILE A 40 -8.95 18.41 -38.43
C ILE A 40 -9.06 19.46 -39.54
N PHE A 41 -9.97 19.25 -40.46
CA PHE A 41 -10.30 20.16 -41.56
C PHE A 41 -11.67 20.78 -41.28
N PRO A 42 -11.74 21.97 -40.65
CA PRO A 42 -13.03 22.60 -40.27
C PRO A 42 -13.95 22.84 -41.45
N GLU A 43 -13.38 23.09 -42.64
CA GLU A 43 -14.10 23.28 -43.90
C GLU A 43 -14.85 22.03 -44.36
N LEU A 44 -14.51 20.85 -43.89
CA LEU A 44 -15.23 19.62 -44.16
C LEU A 44 -16.43 19.38 -43.23
N GLY A 45 -16.73 20.32 -42.35
CA GLY A 45 -17.89 20.27 -41.46
C GLY A 45 -17.84 19.16 -40.39
N ALA A 46 -16.69 18.55 -40.16
CA ALA A 46 -16.56 17.55 -39.10
C ALA A 46 -16.76 18.19 -37.73
N PRO A 47 -17.72 17.73 -36.92
CA PRO A 47 -17.90 18.29 -35.56
C PRO A 47 -16.68 18.01 -34.71
N PRO A 48 -16.34 18.87 -33.73
CA PRO A 48 -15.27 18.60 -32.78
C PRO A 48 -15.56 17.29 -32.07
N ALA A 49 -14.55 16.44 -31.89
CA ALA A 49 -14.66 15.15 -31.19
C ALA A 49 -15.15 15.31 -29.74
N TRP A 50 -14.95 16.48 -29.15
CA TRP A 50 -15.36 16.83 -27.80
C TRP A 50 -16.06 18.17 -27.78
N THR A 51 -17.30 18.19 -27.28
CA THR A 51 -18.03 19.42 -27.02
C THR A 51 -17.58 20.01 -25.67
N GLN A 52 -17.80 21.32 -25.48
CA GLN A 52 -17.52 21.96 -24.19
C GLN A 52 -18.25 21.27 -23.03
N GLU A 53 -19.52 20.89 -23.25
CA GLU A 53 -20.32 20.16 -22.27
C GLU A 53 -19.68 18.78 -21.92
N SER A 54 -19.16 18.06 -22.91
CA SER A 54 -18.46 16.78 -22.69
C SER A 54 -17.20 16.96 -21.85
N LEU A 55 -16.44 18.04 -22.09
CA LEU A 55 -15.24 18.37 -21.33
C LEU A 55 -15.56 18.78 -19.89
N GLU A 56 -16.65 19.54 -19.69
CA GLU A 56 -17.11 19.91 -18.34
C GLU A 56 -17.55 18.67 -17.56
N LYS A 57 -18.27 17.73 -18.17
CA LYS A 57 -18.64 16.45 -17.56
C LYS A 57 -17.41 15.62 -17.17
N LEU A 58 -16.38 15.56 -18.02
CA LEU A 58 -15.14 14.85 -17.70
C LEU A 58 -14.36 15.47 -16.55
N ASN A 59 -14.47 16.80 -16.38
CA ASN A 59 -13.79 17.53 -15.32
C ASN A 59 -14.67 17.75 -14.07
N ALA A 60 -15.91 17.27 -14.09
CA ALA A 60 -16.81 17.37 -12.95
C ALA A 60 -16.23 16.62 -11.74
N ARG A 61 -16.28 17.27 -10.58
CA ARG A 61 -15.88 16.66 -9.29
C ARG A 61 -17.14 16.18 -8.56
N ASP A 62 -17.70 15.09 -9.04
CA ASP A 62 -18.97 14.53 -8.60
C ASP A 62 -18.81 13.23 -7.78
N ILE A 63 -17.63 12.62 -7.78
CA ILE A 63 -17.37 11.40 -7.04
C ILE A 63 -16.80 11.74 -5.66
N GLU A 64 -17.55 11.42 -4.61
CA GLU A 64 -17.10 11.62 -3.24
C GLU A 64 -16.33 10.39 -2.72
N TYR A 65 -15.16 10.64 -2.12
CA TYR A 65 -14.38 9.62 -1.44
C TYR A 65 -13.60 10.22 -0.27
N SER A 66 -13.72 9.63 0.92
CA SER A 66 -13.06 10.11 2.15
C SER A 66 -13.31 11.60 2.44
N GLY A 67 -14.54 12.08 2.24
CA GLY A 67 -14.95 13.47 2.51
C GLY A 67 -14.45 14.50 1.51
N LYS A 68 -13.93 14.07 0.34
CA LYS A 68 -13.47 14.94 -0.74
C LYS A 68 -14.11 14.53 -2.06
N LYS A 69 -14.31 15.52 -2.94
CA LYS A 69 -14.84 15.30 -4.29
C LYS A 69 -13.71 15.23 -5.32
N TYR A 70 -13.81 14.26 -6.20
CA TYR A 70 -12.81 13.93 -7.21
C TYR A 70 -13.44 13.84 -8.60
N THR A 71 -12.62 14.07 -9.62
CA THR A 71 -12.97 13.77 -11.00
C THR A 71 -12.85 12.26 -11.28
N GLN A 72 -13.52 11.77 -12.31
CA GLN A 72 -13.39 10.39 -12.78
C GLN A 72 -11.93 10.02 -13.09
N TYR A 73 -11.15 10.96 -13.63
CA TYR A 73 -9.73 10.74 -13.90
C TYR A 73 -8.93 10.52 -12.61
N GLU A 74 -9.11 11.39 -11.60
CA GLU A 74 -8.42 11.26 -10.31
C GLU A 74 -8.74 9.92 -9.63
N ILE A 75 -10.01 9.51 -9.62
CA ILE A 75 -10.44 8.21 -9.11
C ILE A 75 -9.76 7.06 -9.87
N SER A 76 -9.71 7.15 -11.21
CA SER A 76 -9.04 6.12 -12.01
C SER A 76 -7.54 6.01 -11.70
N GLN A 77 -6.85 7.14 -11.44
CA GLN A 77 -5.45 7.12 -11.04
C GLN A 77 -5.25 6.52 -9.64
N MET A 78 -6.15 6.81 -8.71
CA MET A 78 -6.15 6.23 -7.37
C MET A 78 -6.38 4.71 -7.41
N GLN A 79 -7.30 4.24 -8.27
CA GLN A 79 -7.50 2.81 -8.51
C GLN A 79 -6.24 2.14 -9.07
N ARG A 80 -5.64 2.73 -10.11
CA ARG A 80 -4.39 2.23 -10.73
C ARG A 80 -3.25 2.14 -9.73
N ALA A 81 -3.16 3.08 -8.78
CA ALA A 81 -2.15 3.02 -7.71
C ALA A 81 -2.35 1.78 -6.82
N ARG A 82 -3.59 1.48 -6.43
CA ARG A 82 -3.94 0.28 -5.64
C ARG A 82 -3.70 -1.02 -6.42
N GLU A 83 -4.08 -1.06 -7.70
CA GLU A 83 -3.81 -2.19 -8.59
C GLU A 83 -2.30 -2.47 -8.71
N ARG A 84 -1.46 -1.42 -8.83
CA ARG A 84 0.01 -1.57 -8.79
C ARG A 84 0.50 -2.16 -7.47
N THR A 85 -0.10 -1.76 -6.35
CA THR A 85 0.23 -2.29 -5.02
C THR A 85 -0.09 -3.78 -4.92
N VAL A 86 -1.25 -4.21 -5.41
CA VAL A 86 -1.59 -5.65 -5.49
C VAL A 86 -0.56 -6.42 -6.31
N ARG A 87 -0.19 -5.93 -7.52
CA ARG A 87 0.83 -6.58 -8.35
C ARG A 87 2.21 -6.62 -7.67
N LYS A 88 2.58 -5.56 -6.94
CA LYS A 88 3.83 -5.52 -6.18
C LYS A 88 3.90 -6.67 -5.19
N TYR A 89 2.85 -6.90 -4.39
CA TYR A 89 2.86 -7.95 -3.39
C TYR A 89 2.71 -9.35 -3.98
N LYS A 90 2.03 -9.52 -5.11
CA LYS A 90 2.05 -10.78 -5.87
C LYS A 90 3.48 -11.16 -6.33
N ARG A 91 4.20 -10.20 -6.95
CA ARG A 91 5.59 -10.42 -7.39
C ARG A 91 6.53 -10.71 -6.21
N ARG A 92 6.36 -9.97 -5.13
CA ARG A 92 7.15 -10.18 -3.93
C ARG A 92 6.92 -11.56 -3.33
N TYR A 93 5.67 -11.99 -3.22
CA TYR A 93 5.31 -13.34 -2.77
C TYR A 93 5.97 -14.43 -3.62
N LEU A 94 5.92 -14.30 -4.95
CA LEU A 94 6.58 -15.23 -5.86
C LEU A 94 8.10 -15.28 -5.66
N ALA A 95 8.74 -14.10 -5.55
CA ALA A 95 10.18 -14.01 -5.35
C ALA A 95 10.61 -14.62 -4.00
N GLU A 96 9.85 -14.39 -2.93
CA GLU A 96 10.10 -14.99 -1.61
C GLU A 96 9.88 -16.50 -1.63
N THR A 97 8.84 -16.99 -2.33
CA THR A 97 8.60 -18.44 -2.53
C THR A 97 9.77 -19.11 -3.26
N GLU A 98 10.24 -18.50 -4.34
CA GLU A 98 11.36 -19.02 -5.15
C GLU A 98 12.68 -19.01 -4.35
N ALA A 99 12.87 -18.00 -3.53
CA ALA A 99 14.04 -17.90 -2.64
C ALA A 99 13.96 -18.83 -1.41
N GLY A 100 12.84 -19.54 -1.19
CA GLY A 100 12.65 -20.42 -0.05
C GLY A 100 12.59 -19.69 1.30
N VAL A 101 12.24 -18.40 1.32
CA VAL A 101 12.12 -17.61 2.55
C VAL A 101 10.65 -17.49 2.99
N ASP A 102 10.42 -17.04 4.23
CA ASP A 102 9.07 -16.86 4.78
C ASP A 102 8.25 -15.85 3.96
N THR A 103 7.11 -16.31 3.45
CA THR A 103 6.18 -15.57 2.59
C THR A 103 5.04 -14.91 3.37
N THR A 104 4.92 -15.16 4.67
CA THR A 104 3.76 -14.76 5.48
C THR A 104 3.50 -13.26 5.44
N ALA A 105 4.56 -12.46 5.59
CA ALA A 105 4.43 -11.00 5.55
C ALA A 105 3.90 -10.48 4.20
N SER A 106 4.37 -11.06 3.11
CA SER A 106 3.91 -10.70 1.76
C SER A 106 2.49 -11.18 1.49
N ALA A 107 2.12 -12.36 1.99
CA ALA A 107 0.76 -12.88 1.92
C ALA A 107 -0.24 -11.98 2.68
N VAL A 108 0.11 -11.54 3.89
CA VAL A 108 -0.69 -10.58 4.68
C VAL A 108 -0.87 -9.27 3.93
N LYS A 109 0.22 -8.69 3.40
CA LYS A 109 0.16 -7.43 2.63
C LYS A 109 -0.63 -7.57 1.33
N LEU A 110 -0.53 -8.73 0.68
CA LEU A 110 -1.34 -9.03 -0.50
C LEU A 110 -2.84 -9.08 -0.15
N ARG A 111 -3.21 -9.74 0.94
CA ARG A 111 -4.60 -9.77 1.42
C ARG A 111 -5.11 -8.35 1.72
N GLN A 112 -4.34 -7.56 2.48
CA GLN A 112 -4.69 -6.17 2.81
C GLN A 112 -4.87 -5.32 1.55
N SER A 113 -3.91 -5.35 0.62
CA SER A 113 -3.98 -4.55 -0.60
C SER A 113 -5.13 -4.94 -1.54
N ARG A 114 -5.54 -6.21 -1.54
CA ARG A 114 -6.74 -6.66 -2.26
C ARG A 114 -8.02 -6.12 -1.61
N GLN A 115 -8.09 -6.15 -0.28
CA GLN A 115 -9.22 -5.60 0.47
C GLN A 115 -9.34 -4.08 0.24
N GLU A 116 -8.23 -3.34 0.39
CA GLU A 116 -8.18 -1.88 0.12
C GLU A 116 -8.62 -1.53 -1.31
N LEU A 117 -8.26 -2.36 -2.29
CA LEU A 117 -8.73 -2.16 -3.67
C LEU A 117 -10.23 -2.44 -3.81
N ALA A 118 -10.72 -3.51 -3.20
CA ALA A 118 -12.15 -3.86 -3.23
C ALA A 118 -13.01 -2.80 -2.55
N ASP A 119 -12.60 -2.34 -1.36
CA ASP A 119 -13.28 -1.28 -0.60
C ASP A 119 -13.30 0.04 -1.38
N PHE A 120 -12.17 0.39 -2.02
CA PHE A 120 -12.08 1.59 -2.86
C PHE A 120 -13.03 1.50 -4.06
N ILE A 121 -13.06 0.37 -4.77
CA ILE A 121 -13.94 0.15 -5.92
C ILE A 121 -15.41 0.23 -5.49
N SER A 122 -15.75 -0.38 -4.36
CA SER A 122 -17.11 -0.33 -3.80
C SER A 122 -17.51 1.10 -3.42
N ALA A 123 -16.62 1.84 -2.78
CA ALA A 123 -16.90 3.22 -2.32
C ALA A 123 -17.00 4.24 -3.46
N THR A 124 -16.33 3.99 -4.59
CA THR A 124 -16.28 4.94 -5.72
C THR A 124 -17.15 4.53 -6.90
N GLY A 125 -17.87 3.40 -6.83
CA GLY A 125 -18.65 2.86 -7.94
C GLY A 125 -17.81 2.41 -9.15
N GLY A 126 -16.50 2.22 -8.93
CA GLY A 126 -15.57 1.79 -9.97
C GLY A 126 -15.82 0.37 -10.45
N ARG A 127 -15.14 -0.03 -11.53
CA ARG A 127 -15.18 -1.40 -12.04
C ARG A 127 -13.88 -2.13 -11.76
N ALA A 128 -13.98 -3.35 -11.22
CA ALA A 128 -12.84 -4.23 -11.07
C ALA A 128 -12.34 -4.73 -12.44
N ASP A 129 -11.02 -4.68 -12.65
CA ASP A 129 -10.35 -5.22 -13.83
C ASP A 129 -9.28 -6.22 -13.39
N SER A 130 -9.58 -7.51 -13.57
CA SER A 130 -8.70 -8.61 -13.19
C SER A 130 -7.37 -8.61 -13.96
N ALA A 131 -7.40 -8.19 -15.23
CA ALA A 131 -6.21 -8.11 -16.08
C ALA A 131 -5.19 -7.11 -15.50
N ARG A 132 -5.66 -5.99 -14.93
CA ARG A 132 -4.79 -4.97 -14.31
C ARG A 132 -4.13 -5.42 -13.01
N THR A 133 -4.62 -6.46 -12.39
CA THR A 133 -4.00 -7.05 -11.19
C THR A 133 -3.31 -8.38 -11.47
N SER A 134 -3.32 -8.85 -12.71
CA SER A 134 -2.65 -10.08 -13.13
C SER A 134 -1.13 -9.96 -13.05
N VAL A 135 -0.47 -11.05 -12.67
CA VAL A 135 0.98 -11.21 -12.64
C VAL A 135 1.30 -12.60 -13.15
N ALA A 136 2.22 -12.70 -14.11
CA ALA A 136 2.69 -13.98 -14.61
C ALA A 136 3.24 -14.84 -13.46
N GLY A 137 2.92 -16.13 -13.45
CA GLY A 137 3.33 -17.06 -12.38
C GLY A 137 2.48 -16.98 -11.11
N PHE A 138 1.55 -16.03 -10.97
CA PHE A 138 0.66 -15.96 -9.81
C PHE A 138 -0.77 -16.36 -10.21
N GLY A 139 -1.04 -17.67 -10.14
CA GLY A 139 -2.33 -18.27 -10.45
C GLY A 139 -3.18 -18.61 -9.22
N ARG A 140 -4.08 -19.57 -9.40
CA ARG A 140 -4.96 -20.05 -8.31
C ARG A 140 -4.18 -20.79 -7.22
N SER A 141 -3.17 -21.55 -7.60
CA SER A 141 -2.30 -22.32 -6.69
C SER A 141 -1.59 -21.38 -5.73
N GLU A 142 -0.93 -20.34 -6.25
CA GLU A 142 -0.22 -19.34 -5.46
C GLU A 142 -1.17 -18.53 -4.57
N ALA A 143 -2.35 -18.20 -5.10
CA ALA A 143 -3.39 -17.49 -4.34
C ALA A 143 -3.90 -18.34 -3.15
N SER A 144 -4.11 -19.64 -3.36
CA SER A 144 -4.53 -20.59 -2.31
C SER A 144 -3.44 -20.78 -1.26
N ARG A 145 -2.17 -20.90 -1.68
CA ARG A 145 -1.03 -21.00 -0.78
C ARG A 145 -0.86 -19.73 0.06
N ALA A 146 -0.93 -18.55 -0.55
CA ALA A 146 -0.88 -17.29 0.18
C ALA A 146 -2.03 -17.14 1.19
N ALA A 147 -3.23 -17.60 0.86
CA ALA A 147 -4.37 -17.62 1.78
C ALA A 147 -4.17 -18.61 2.93
N TRP A 148 -3.51 -19.74 2.67
CA TRP A 148 -3.13 -20.73 3.68
C TRP A 148 -2.09 -20.14 4.65
N ASP A 149 -1.02 -19.49 4.14
CA ASP A 149 0.01 -18.82 4.93
C ASP A 149 -0.60 -17.82 5.90
N VAL A 150 -1.54 -16.99 5.43
CA VAL A 150 -2.24 -16.04 6.30
C VAL A 150 -3.01 -16.76 7.40
N ARG A 151 -3.79 -17.82 7.07
CA ARG A 151 -4.61 -18.51 8.08
C ARG A 151 -3.81 -19.20 9.16
N HIS A 152 -2.67 -19.81 8.80
CA HIS A 152 -1.91 -20.67 9.71
C HIS A 152 -0.82 -19.91 10.49
N ASN A 153 -0.28 -18.85 9.86
CA ASN A 153 0.84 -18.11 10.42
C ASN A 153 0.45 -16.75 11.00
N THR A 154 -0.85 -16.44 11.11
CA THR A 154 -1.28 -15.20 11.76
C THR A 154 -2.24 -15.45 12.92
N LEU A 155 -2.36 -14.41 13.74
CA LEU A 155 -3.33 -14.25 14.82
C LEU A 155 -4.04 -12.90 14.64
N THR A 156 -5.07 -12.68 15.42
CA THR A 156 -5.75 -11.37 15.52
C THR A 156 -5.76 -10.97 16.99
N ASN A 157 -5.32 -9.74 17.31
CA ASN A 157 -5.38 -9.24 18.68
C ASN A 157 -6.79 -8.73 19.04
N ALA A 158 -6.95 -8.29 20.29
CA ALA A 158 -8.21 -7.74 20.78
C ALA A 158 -8.71 -6.51 20.00
N ALA A 159 -7.80 -5.76 19.35
CA ALA A 159 -8.12 -4.61 18.49
C ALA A 159 -8.42 -5.00 17.03
N GLY A 160 -8.47 -6.28 16.68
CA GLY A 160 -8.72 -6.76 15.32
C GLY A 160 -7.52 -6.67 14.35
N GLN A 161 -6.33 -6.37 14.86
CA GLN A 161 -5.12 -6.24 14.04
C GLN A 161 -4.51 -7.62 13.75
N THR A 162 -3.99 -7.80 12.54
CA THR A 162 -3.33 -9.03 12.12
C THR A 162 -1.90 -9.08 12.67
N ILE A 163 -1.58 -10.15 13.38
CA ILE A 163 -0.27 -10.43 13.97
C ILE A 163 0.34 -11.63 13.26
N ILE A 164 1.59 -11.53 12.86
CA ILE A 164 2.35 -12.60 12.21
C ILE A 164 3.11 -13.39 13.29
N LYS A 165 2.91 -14.71 13.32
CA LYS A 165 3.69 -15.59 14.21
C LYS A 165 5.12 -15.70 13.69
N VAL A 166 6.10 -15.58 14.58
CA VAL A 166 7.51 -15.72 14.26
C VAL A 166 8.22 -16.61 15.29
N SER A 167 9.23 -17.33 14.87
CA SER A 167 10.10 -18.11 15.77
C SER A 167 11.17 -17.23 16.43
N LYS A 168 11.55 -16.14 15.77
CA LYS A 168 12.59 -15.21 16.21
C LYS A 168 12.13 -13.77 16.04
N SER A 169 12.44 -12.91 17.01
CA SER A 169 12.24 -11.47 16.91
C SER A 169 13.48 -10.81 16.30
N ASP A 170 13.27 -9.91 15.36
CA ASP A 170 14.32 -9.12 14.72
C ASP A 170 13.97 -7.62 14.80
N ILE A 171 15.01 -6.77 14.86
CA ILE A 171 14.86 -5.30 14.85
C ILE A 171 14.21 -4.79 13.56
N LYS A 172 14.32 -5.54 12.47
CA LYS A 172 13.66 -5.26 11.19
C LYS A 172 12.59 -6.31 10.92
N GLY A 173 11.40 -5.83 10.52
CA GLY A 173 10.24 -6.69 10.27
C GLY A 173 9.29 -6.10 9.23
N PRO A 174 8.06 -6.62 9.16
CA PRO A 174 7.07 -6.17 8.19
C PRO A 174 6.66 -4.73 8.45
N ARG A 175 6.83 -3.85 7.47
CA ARG A 175 6.46 -2.42 7.56
C ARG A 175 5.03 -2.25 8.04
N ASN A 176 4.80 -1.40 9.04
CA ASN A 176 3.51 -1.20 9.70
C ASN A 176 2.84 -2.54 10.08
N GLY A 177 3.63 -3.50 10.53
CA GLY A 177 3.15 -4.82 10.90
C GLY A 177 3.41 -5.12 12.37
N ILE A 178 2.79 -6.19 12.85
CA ILE A 178 2.96 -6.71 14.20
C ILE A 178 3.40 -8.16 14.07
N THR A 179 4.44 -8.55 14.82
CA THR A 179 4.84 -9.95 14.93
C THR A 179 4.70 -10.41 16.38
N GLN A 180 4.47 -11.70 16.57
CA GLN A 180 4.43 -12.32 17.88
C GLN A 180 5.35 -13.52 17.94
N LYS A 181 6.21 -13.52 18.93
CA LYS A 181 7.02 -14.67 19.32
C LYS A 181 6.47 -15.22 20.62
N THR A 182 6.37 -16.54 20.70
CA THR A 182 6.09 -17.26 21.95
C THR A 182 7.32 -18.07 22.33
N ASN A 183 7.80 -17.90 23.54
CA ASN A 183 8.94 -18.68 24.04
C ASN A 183 8.49 -20.06 24.55
N ALA A 184 9.46 -20.95 24.83
CA ALA A 184 9.19 -22.30 25.30
C ALA A 184 8.46 -22.38 26.67
N LYS A 185 8.50 -21.30 27.46
CA LYS A 185 7.84 -21.18 28.77
C LYS A 185 6.49 -20.50 28.69
N GLY A 186 5.97 -20.23 27.49
CA GLY A 186 4.68 -19.56 27.29
C GLY A 186 4.71 -18.05 27.34
N GLY A 187 5.87 -17.42 27.57
CA GLY A 187 6.02 -15.97 27.49
C GLY A 187 5.83 -15.47 26.07
N ILE A 188 5.13 -14.36 25.92
CA ILE A 188 4.75 -13.79 24.63
C ILE A 188 5.34 -12.40 24.48
N ASP A 189 6.01 -12.18 23.34
CA ASP A 189 6.54 -10.90 22.89
C ASP A 189 5.84 -10.45 21.60
N ARG A 190 5.18 -9.31 21.64
CA ARG A 190 4.62 -8.63 20.44
C ARG A 190 5.51 -7.49 20.04
N ASN A 191 5.98 -7.53 18.80
CA ASN A 191 6.88 -6.53 18.23
C ASN A 191 6.11 -5.71 17.18
N TYR A 192 6.15 -4.39 17.31
CA TYR A 192 5.51 -3.42 16.44
C TYR A 192 6.55 -2.75 15.56
N TYR A 193 6.26 -2.63 14.28
CA TYR A 193 7.19 -2.08 13.28
C TYR A 193 6.61 -0.84 12.61
N GLY A 194 7.45 0.16 12.40
CA GLY A 194 7.10 1.40 11.72
C GLY A 194 7.04 1.26 10.19
N ALA A 195 6.79 2.39 9.52
CA ALA A 195 6.70 2.48 8.06
C ALA A 195 8.02 2.15 7.34
N ASP A 196 9.15 2.31 8.01
CA ASP A 196 10.48 1.93 7.53
C ASP A 196 10.82 0.45 7.77
N GLY A 197 9.99 -0.26 8.54
CA GLY A 197 10.18 -1.64 8.94
C GLY A 197 11.10 -1.83 10.15
N ARG A 198 11.48 -0.76 10.86
CA ARG A 198 12.19 -0.87 12.13
C ARG A 198 11.21 -1.12 13.27
N GLN A 199 11.66 -1.86 14.26
CA GLN A 199 10.88 -2.11 15.46
C GLN A 199 10.75 -0.80 16.24
N THR A 200 9.53 -0.41 16.57
CA THR A 200 9.24 0.81 17.33
C THR A 200 8.95 0.50 18.79
N LYS A 201 8.31 -0.65 19.02
CA LYS A 201 7.86 -1.06 20.35
C LYS A 201 7.81 -2.59 20.45
N GLN A 202 8.02 -3.11 21.65
CA GLN A 202 7.72 -4.49 22.04
C GLN A 202 6.81 -4.47 23.26
N ILE A 203 5.83 -5.35 23.29
CA ILE A 203 4.99 -5.62 24.46
C ILE A 203 5.22 -7.06 24.86
N SER A 204 5.56 -7.25 26.14
CA SER A 204 5.82 -8.56 26.75
C SER A 204 4.81 -8.81 27.86
N ASN A 205 4.34 -10.06 27.98
CA ASN A 205 3.37 -10.45 29.00
C ASN A 205 4.01 -10.93 30.31
N ASN A 206 5.32 -10.84 30.43
CA ASN A 206 6.07 -11.24 31.64
C ASN A 206 7.42 -10.50 31.73
N GLY A 207 8.06 -10.54 32.90
CA GLY A 207 9.33 -9.86 33.18
C GLY A 207 10.59 -10.60 32.74
N HIS A 208 10.49 -11.70 32.01
CA HIS A 208 11.61 -12.50 31.50
C HIS A 208 12.67 -12.92 32.54
N GLY A 209 12.39 -12.80 33.84
CA GLY A 209 13.34 -13.06 34.92
C GLY A 209 14.26 -11.89 35.24
N HIS A 210 13.99 -10.68 34.71
CA HIS A 210 14.73 -9.46 35.04
C HIS A 210 14.01 -8.69 36.14
N LYS A 211 14.68 -8.46 37.27
CA LYS A 211 14.09 -7.81 38.49
C LYS A 211 13.41 -6.47 38.20
N VAL A 212 13.94 -5.67 37.28
CA VAL A 212 13.37 -4.37 36.90
C VAL A 212 12.05 -4.56 36.15
N GLU A 213 11.98 -5.52 35.23
CA GLU A 213 10.81 -5.79 34.40
C GLU A 213 9.74 -6.56 35.18
N GLU A 214 10.15 -7.44 36.12
CA GLU A 214 9.23 -8.14 37.03
C GLU A 214 8.49 -7.19 37.97
N ALA A 215 9.04 -6.01 38.25
CA ALA A 215 8.41 -4.98 39.04
C ALA A 215 7.41 -4.12 38.27
N LEU A 216 7.35 -4.28 36.95
CA LEU A 216 6.41 -3.56 36.09
C LEU A 216 5.10 -4.37 35.94
N GLY A 217 3.98 -3.64 35.94
CA GLY A 217 2.66 -4.24 35.84
C GLY A 217 2.30 -5.18 36.99
N LYS A 218 1.30 -6.04 36.75
CA LYS A 218 0.79 -6.97 37.75
C LYS A 218 1.53 -8.31 37.75
N HIS A 219 2.00 -8.72 36.58
CA HIS A 219 2.65 -10.01 36.33
C HIS A 219 4.00 -9.84 35.59
N GLY A 220 4.61 -8.64 35.68
CA GLY A 220 5.81 -8.29 34.93
C GLY A 220 5.54 -7.91 33.47
N GLU A 221 4.26 -7.69 33.10
CA GLU A 221 3.91 -7.20 31.78
C GLU A 221 4.40 -5.77 31.56
N HIS A 222 5.12 -5.55 30.46
CA HIS A 222 5.80 -4.28 30.19
C HIS A 222 5.92 -3.99 28.70
N ALA A 223 6.27 -2.74 28.38
CA ALA A 223 6.65 -2.32 27.05
C ALA A 223 8.13 -1.94 26.99
N HIS A 224 8.76 -2.19 25.86
CA HIS A 224 10.03 -1.59 25.46
C HIS A 224 9.82 -0.64 24.30
N ASP A 225 10.32 0.59 24.41
CA ASP A 225 10.36 1.53 23.31
C ASP A 225 11.73 1.46 22.61
N TYR A 226 11.76 1.35 21.28
CA TYR A 226 12.98 1.25 20.50
C TYR A 226 13.36 2.62 19.96
N ILE A 227 14.50 3.15 20.40
CA ILE A 227 14.99 4.49 20.04
C ILE A 227 16.18 4.33 19.09
N PHE A 228 16.08 4.95 17.92
CA PHE A 228 17.13 4.93 16.90
C PHE A 228 17.69 6.34 16.69
N ASP A 229 18.97 6.44 16.37
CA ASP A 229 19.60 7.69 15.93
C ASP A 229 19.28 8.00 14.46
N ALA A 230 19.74 9.15 13.97
CA ALA A 230 19.55 9.60 12.60
C ALA A 230 20.16 8.65 11.55
N THR A 231 21.16 7.84 11.92
CA THR A 231 21.79 6.84 11.04
C THR A 231 21.02 5.52 11.02
N GLY A 232 20.07 5.37 11.95
CA GLY A 232 19.27 4.16 12.12
C GLY A 232 19.90 3.08 12.98
N ARG A 233 20.88 3.44 13.80
CA ARG A 233 21.45 2.58 14.84
C ARG A 233 20.56 2.64 16.09
N LEU A 234 20.28 1.49 16.70
CA LEU A 234 19.58 1.42 17.98
C LEU A 234 20.44 2.04 19.08
N ILE A 235 19.94 3.06 19.76
CA ILE A 235 20.62 3.78 20.84
C ILE A 235 19.98 3.57 22.21
N GLY A 236 18.77 3.05 22.26
CA GLY A 236 18.08 2.78 23.52
C GLY A 236 16.90 1.84 23.37
N ARG A 237 16.62 1.11 24.46
CA ARG A 237 15.48 0.21 24.60
C ARG A 237 14.98 0.26 26.05
N PRO A 238 14.47 1.40 26.54
CA PRO A 238 13.94 1.48 27.90
C PRO A 238 12.70 0.60 28.07
N SER A 239 12.57 0.01 29.25
CA SER A 239 11.34 -0.66 29.69
C SER A 239 10.45 0.32 30.45
N ARG A 240 9.13 0.17 30.31
CA ARG A 240 8.11 0.96 31.02
C ARG A 240 6.83 0.17 31.22
N GLU A 241 5.96 0.67 32.08
CA GLU A 241 4.61 0.14 32.20
C GLU A 241 3.81 0.34 30.91
N LEU A 242 2.83 -0.56 30.74
CA LEU A 242 1.86 -0.46 29.65
C LEU A 242 0.86 0.67 29.89
N THR A 243 0.56 1.43 28.88
CA THR A 243 -0.56 2.36 28.88
C THR A 243 -1.90 1.61 28.85
N ASP A 244 -3.00 2.26 29.25
CA ASP A 244 -4.35 1.67 29.20
C ASP A 244 -4.74 1.26 27.77
N ALA A 245 -4.35 2.04 26.78
CA ALA A 245 -4.58 1.74 25.37
C ALA A 245 -3.84 0.46 24.95
N GLU A 246 -2.57 0.30 25.35
CA GLU A 246 -1.77 -0.89 25.08
C GLU A 246 -2.32 -2.11 25.81
N ARG A 247 -2.78 -1.97 27.05
CA ARG A 247 -3.45 -3.04 27.78
C ARG A 247 -4.73 -3.50 27.08
N LYS A 248 -5.55 -2.57 26.63
CA LYS A 248 -6.78 -2.87 25.89
C LYS A 248 -6.49 -3.56 24.56
N GLU A 249 -5.53 -3.05 23.80
CA GLU A 249 -5.12 -3.60 22.50
C GLU A 249 -4.56 -5.02 22.62
N ASN A 250 -3.88 -5.33 23.72
CA ASN A 250 -3.17 -6.59 23.95
C ASN A 250 -3.80 -7.44 25.05
N SER A 251 -5.07 -7.21 25.40
CA SER A 251 -5.74 -7.92 26.50
C SER A 251 -5.87 -9.43 26.28
N ASP A 252 -5.62 -9.90 25.08
CA ASP A 252 -5.60 -11.32 24.75
C ASP A 252 -4.30 -12.05 25.13
N ILE A 253 -3.27 -11.33 25.57
CA ILE A 253 -2.00 -11.91 26.04
C ILE A 253 -1.59 -11.50 27.45
N LEU A 254 -2.27 -10.51 28.05
CA LEU A 254 -1.96 -9.95 29.38
C LEU A 254 -2.66 -10.68 30.51
#